data_49c54e1a1caf0f3aa7927ad690f363ca
#
_entry.id   49c54e1a1caf0f3aa7927ad690f363ca
#
_cell.length_a   1.000
_cell.length_b   1.000
_cell.length_c   1.000
_cell.angle_alpha   90.00
_cell.angle_beta   90.00
_cell.angle_gamma   90.00
#
_symmetry.space_group_name_H-M   'P 1'
#
loop_
_entity.id
_entity.type
_entity.pdbx_description
1 polymer ?
#
loop_
_entity_poly.entity_id
_entity_poly.type
_entity_poly.pdbx_seq_one_letter_code
_entity_poly.pdbx_strand_id
1 'polypeptide(L)'
;VAYKIVGRKYPDDKLKVINGMVDVKKVLEESHKYNATLTAFLSAVLIKSIIDEMPVRSKGKKPITILIPVNLRNFFPSVSARNFFCLTYIQYDIKKHGEDFETMVDVINTQLKSKLKAEKLLGTIDTYSAVEHNVITRIVPLVVKDFFLRIAYRMSGRAVTATFSNIGIVKMPENMNKFIKCF
;
A
#
# COMPACT_ATOMS: atom_id res chain seq x y z
N VAL A 1 8.84 0.64 13.73
CA VAL A 1 8.33 2.01 13.51
C VAL A 1 8.87 2.52 12.19
N ALA A 2 7.99 2.91 11.26
CA ALA A 2 8.36 3.44 9.95
C ALA A 2 8.80 4.92 10.02
N TYR A 3 9.51 5.37 8.99
CA TYR A 3 9.76 6.79 8.78
C TYR A 3 8.43 7.54 8.64
N LYS A 4 8.36 8.73 9.19
CA LYS A 4 7.21 9.63 9.05
C LYS A 4 7.59 10.84 8.22
N ILE A 5 6.83 11.08 7.16
CA ILE A 5 6.96 12.29 6.36
C ILE A 5 6.62 13.47 7.26
N VAL A 6 7.55 14.40 7.35
CA VAL A 6 7.40 15.63 8.14
C VAL A 6 7.10 16.77 7.18
N GLY A 7 6.05 17.52 7.48
CA GLY A 7 5.64 18.63 6.65
C GLY A 7 4.71 19.57 7.41
N ARG A 8 4.43 20.74 6.81
CA ARG A 8 3.47 21.70 7.35
C ARG A 8 2.06 21.16 7.11
N LYS A 9 1.27 21.04 8.16
CA LYS A 9 -0.15 20.67 8.03
C LYS A 9 -0.95 21.86 7.50
N TYR A 10 -1.93 21.57 6.66
CA TYR A 10 -2.92 22.56 6.27
C TYR A 10 -3.86 22.84 7.44
N PRO A 11 -4.29 24.08 7.64
CA PRO A 11 -5.31 24.40 8.63
C PRO A 11 -6.66 23.73 8.25
N ASP A 12 -7.49 23.51 9.24
CA ASP A 12 -8.89 23.06 9.09
C ASP A 12 -9.06 21.69 8.43
N ASP A 13 -8.12 20.74 8.67
CA ASP A 13 -8.15 19.39 8.12
C ASP A 13 -8.33 19.30 6.59
N LYS A 14 -7.94 20.36 5.88
CA LYS A 14 -8.00 20.41 4.41
C LYS A 14 -7.00 19.44 3.79
N LEU A 15 -7.44 18.71 2.77
CA LEU A 15 -6.60 17.86 1.96
C LEU A 15 -6.16 18.61 0.70
N LYS A 16 -4.86 18.49 0.36
CA LYS A 16 -4.35 18.91 -0.95
C LYS A 16 -4.35 17.67 -1.86
N VAL A 17 -5.08 17.76 -2.95
CA VAL A 17 -5.06 16.76 -4.01
C VAL A 17 -4.18 17.25 -5.15
N ILE A 18 -3.29 16.40 -5.62
CA ILE A 18 -2.46 16.65 -6.80
C ILE A 18 -2.84 15.60 -7.83
N ASN A 19 -3.32 16.04 -8.99
CA ASN A 19 -3.66 15.18 -10.09
C ASN A 19 -2.58 15.24 -11.16
N GLY A 20 -2.20 14.10 -11.71
CA GLY A 20 -1.28 13.98 -12.82
C GLY A 20 -1.80 12.96 -13.82
N MET A 21 -1.66 13.24 -15.11
CA MET A 21 -1.99 12.30 -16.18
C MET A 21 -0.70 11.83 -16.84
N VAL A 22 -0.57 10.52 -17.01
CA VAL A 22 0.57 9.89 -17.66
C VAL A 22 0.08 8.86 -18.69
N ASP A 23 0.86 8.67 -19.74
CA ASP A 23 0.60 7.60 -20.71
C ASP A 23 0.94 6.24 -20.07
N VAL A 24 -0.09 5.42 -19.89
CA VAL A 24 0.05 4.09 -19.24
C VAL A 24 1.01 3.19 -20.02
N LYS A 25 1.01 3.26 -21.38
CA LYS A 25 1.91 2.42 -22.20
C LYS A 25 3.36 2.77 -21.93
N LYS A 26 3.71 4.05 -21.88
CA LYS A 26 5.07 4.50 -21.58
C LYS A 26 5.52 4.09 -20.19
N VAL A 27 4.64 4.21 -19.18
CA VAL A 27 4.98 3.79 -17.81
C VAL A 27 5.15 2.28 -17.70
N LEU A 28 4.35 1.50 -18.46
CA LEU A 28 4.51 0.04 -18.54
C LEU A 28 5.83 -0.34 -19.21
N GLU A 29 6.19 0.31 -20.33
CA GLU A 29 7.47 0.10 -21.01
C GLU A 29 8.64 0.37 -20.06
N GLU A 30 8.60 1.47 -19.31
CA GLU A 30 9.63 1.77 -18.30
C GLU A 30 9.67 0.70 -17.21
N SER A 31 8.54 0.25 -16.68
CA SER A 31 8.52 -0.80 -15.66
C SER A 31 9.10 -2.13 -16.16
N HIS A 32 8.88 -2.45 -17.45
CA HIS A 32 9.40 -3.67 -18.08
C HIS A 32 10.92 -3.64 -18.24
N LYS A 33 11.55 -2.47 -18.44
CA LYS A 33 13.02 -2.35 -18.47
C LYS A 33 13.66 -2.86 -17.17
N TYR A 34 12.96 -2.72 -16.05
CA TYR A 34 13.39 -3.22 -14.74
C TYR A 34 12.85 -4.61 -14.40
N ASN A 35 12.22 -5.33 -15.35
CA ASN A 35 11.56 -6.62 -15.10
C ASN A 35 10.58 -6.59 -13.90
N ALA A 36 9.95 -5.45 -13.67
CA ALA A 36 9.08 -5.20 -12.53
C ALA A 36 7.60 -5.06 -12.94
N THR A 37 6.72 -5.37 -12.00
CA THR A 37 5.30 -5.05 -12.16
C THR A 37 5.08 -3.53 -12.04
N LEU A 38 4.05 -3.00 -12.69
CA LEU A 38 3.68 -1.59 -12.59
C LEU A 38 3.55 -1.12 -11.14
N THR A 39 2.93 -1.93 -10.29
CA THR A 39 2.78 -1.64 -8.86
C THR A 39 4.13 -1.56 -8.14
N ALA A 40 5.06 -2.47 -8.45
CA ALA A 40 6.40 -2.46 -7.86
C ALA A 40 7.18 -1.22 -8.32
N PHE A 41 7.15 -0.93 -9.62
CA PHE A 41 7.84 0.22 -10.20
C PHE A 41 7.33 1.54 -9.61
N LEU A 42 6.02 1.78 -9.61
CA LEU A 42 5.44 3.01 -9.05
C LEU A 42 5.65 3.12 -7.53
N SER A 43 5.67 1.99 -6.82
CA SER A 43 6.03 1.99 -5.39
C SER A 43 7.48 2.39 -5.16
N ALA A 44 8.39 1.97 -6.06
CA ALA A 44 9.80 2.39 -6.02
C ALA A 44 9.94 3.88 -6.31
N VAL A 45 9.24 4.40 -7.31
CA VAL A 45 9.20 5.85 -7.61
C VAL A 45 8.73 6.64 -6.39
N LEU A 46 7.65 6.19 -5.73
CA LEU A 46 7.16 6.83 -4.50
C LEU A 46 8.20 6.79 -3.38
N ILE A 47 8.86 5.66 -3.16
CA ILE A 47 9.91 5.53 -2.14
C ILE A 47 11.10 6.42 -2.48
N LYS A 48 11.52 6.48 -3.74
CA LYS A 48 12.61 7.35 -4.20
C LYS A 48 12.27 8.81 -3.95
N SER A 49 11.07 9.26 -4.30
CA SER A 49 10.61 10.62 -4.03
C SER A 49 10.63 10.95 -2.53
N ILE A 50 10.23 10.00 -1.67
CA ILE A 50 10.30 10.19 -0.22
C ILE A 50 11.75 10.32 0.25
N ILE A 51 12.68 9.53 -0.32
CA ILE A 51 14.12 9.59 0.05
C ILE A 51 14.74 10.92 -0.37
N ASP A 52 14.40 11.40 -1.57
CA ASP A 52 14.94 12.64 -2.10
C ASP A 52 14.52 13.88 -1.27
N GLU A 53 13.29 13.87 -0.77
CA GLU A 53 12.75 14.91 0.12
C GLU A 53 13.09 14.70 1.60
N MET A 54 13.71 13.57 1.95
CA MET A 54 14.02 13.25 3.34
C MET A 54 15.21 14.06 3.85
N PRO A 55 15.11 14.70 5.02
CA PRO A 55 16.26 15.34 5.64
C PRO A 55 17.42 14.37 5.83
N VAL A 56 18.65 14.78 5.45
CA VAL A 56 19.86 13.94 5.50
C VAL A 56 20.03 13.25 6.85
N ARG A 57 19.80 13.99 7.94
CA ARG A 57 19.86 13.46 9.32
C ARG A 57 18.88 12.33 9.62
N SER A 58 17.86 12.14 8.80
CA SER A 58 16.81 11.12 8.98
C SER A 58 17.04 9.88 8.12
N LYS A 59 17.87 9.99 7.08
CA LYS A 59 18.20 8.88 6.18
C LYS A 59 18.77 7.68 6.94
N GLY A 60 18.23 6.52 6.65
CA GLY A 60 18.65 5.26 7.25
C GLY A 60 18.31 5.05 8.74
N LYS A 61 17.66 5.99 9.44
CA LYS A 61 17.26 5.77 10.85
C LYS A 61 16.05 4.86 10.99
N LYS A 62 15.15 4.89 10.02
CA LYS A 62 13.92 4.09 10.02
C LYS A 62 13.61 3.66 8.60
N PRO A 63 13.05 2.46 8.39
CA PRO A 63 12.64 2.02 7.08
C PRO A 63 11.45 2.84 6.58
N ILE A 64 11.35 2.97 5.25
CA ILE A 64 10.17 3.49 4.57
C ILE A 64 9.22 2.31 4.38
N THR A 65 7.99 2.44 4.85
CA THR A 65 6.97 1.38 4.77
C THR A 65 5.79 1.89 3.97
N ILE A 66 5.50 1.23 2.86
CA ILE A 66 4.33 1.50 2.03
C ILE A 66 3.28 0.42 2.28
N LEU A 67 2.06 0.87 2.57
CA LEU A 67 0.88 0.02 2.67
C LEU A 67 0.23 -0.11 1.30
N ILE A 68 -0.02 -1.33 0.86
CA ILE A 68 -0.65 -1.63 -0.43
C ILE A 68 -1.89 -2.50 -0.19
N PRO A 69 -3.09 -2.00 -0.47
CA PRO A 69 -4.30 -2.82 -0.50
C PRO A 69 -4.27 -3.74 -1.73
N VAL A 70 -4.54 -5.01 -1.51
CA VAL A 70 -4.54 -6.06 -2.54
C VAL A 70 -5.96 -6.59 -2.70
N ASN A 71 -6.48 -6.52 -3.92
CA ASN A 71 -7.78 -7.07 -4.24
C ASN A 71 -7.72 -8.60 -4.26
N LEU A 72 -8.40 -9.22 -3.30
CA LEU A 72 -8.40 -10.68 -3.15
C LEU A 72 -9.19 -11.42 -4.22
N ARG A 73 -10.09 -10.73 -4.95
CA ARG A 73 -10.84 -11.34 -6.05
C ARG A 73 -9.95 -11.83 -7.19
N ASN A 74 -8.73 -11.30 -7.29
CA ASN A 74 -7.76 -11.75 -8.27
C ASN A 74 -7.13 -13.10 -7.90
N PHE A 75 -7.30 -13.55 -6.65
CA PHE A 75 -6.70 -14.76 -6.09
C PHE A 75 -7.75 -15.80 -5.69
N PHE A 76 -8.91 -15.34 -5.24
CA PHE A 76 -9.98 -16.19 -4.71
C PHE A 76 -11.32 -15.80 -5.32
N PRO A 77 -12.13 -16.77 -5.80
CA PRO A 77 -13.46 -16.49 -6.32
C PRO A 77 -14.35 -15.95 -5.20
N SER A 78 -15.07 -14.87 -5.49
CA SER A 78 -16.02 -14.26 -4.54
C SER A 78 -17.15 -13.57 -5.29
N VAL A 79 -18.38 -13.87 -4.91
CA VAL A 79 -19.61 -13.22 -5.39
C VAL A 79 -20.07 -12.09 -4.48
N SER A 80 -19.35 -11.84 -3.38
CA SER A 80 -19.70 -10.80 -2.42
C SER A 80 -19.59 -9.41 -3.03
N ALA A 81 -20.59 -8.56 -2.84
CA ALA A 81 -20.53 -7.14 -3.18
C ALA A 81 -19.71 -6.30 -2.17
N ARG A 82 -19.33 -6.89 -1.02
CA ARG A 82 -18.55 -6.22 0.01
C ARG A 82 -17.09 -6.08 -0.42
N ASN A 83 -16.38 -5.18 0.24
CA ASN A 83 -14.94 -5.03 0.06
C ASN A 83 -14.21 -6.34 0.39
N PHE A 84 -13.49 -6.88 -0.60
CA PHE A 84 -12.73 -8.11 -0.45
C PHE A 84 -11.28 -7.84 -0.81
N PHE A 85 -10.55 -7.30 0.16
CA PHE A 85 -9.13 -6.96 0.02
C PHE A 85 -8.37 -7.30 1.31
N CYS A 86 -7.07 -7.47 1.20
CA CYS A 86 -6.15 -7.50 2.32
C CYS A 86 -5.11 -6.38 2.21
N LEU A 87 -4.46 -6.07 3.32
CA LEU A 87 -3.41 -5.07 3.39
C LEU A 87 -2.05 -5.76 3.41
N THR A 88 -1.18 -5.36 2.48
CA THR A 88 0.21 -5.82 2.45
C THR A 88 1.15 -4.65 2.67
N TYR A 89 2.31 -4.92 3.28
CA TYR A 89 3.31 -3.90 3.60
C TYR A 89 4.59 -4.21 2.84
N ILE A 90 5.16 -3.25 2.17
CA ILE A 90 6.53 -3.31 1.65
C ILE A 90 7.40 -2.37 2.45
N GLN A 91 8.63 -2.79 2.73
CA GLN A 91 9.59 -2.01 3.51
C GLN A 91 10.88 -1.85 2.73
N TYR A 92 11.38 -0.63 2.72
CA TYR A 92 12.68 -0.32 2.17
C TYR A 92 13.59 0.30 3.23
N ASP A 93 14.74 -0.32 3.45
CA ASP A 93 15.74 0.13 4.41
C ASP A 93 16.96 0.66 3.66
N ILE A 94 17.14 1.98 3.69
CA ILE A 94 18.25 2.67 3.02
C ILE A 94 19.60 2.17 3.50
N LYS A 95 19.74 1.81 4.78
CA LYS A 95 21.02 1.29 5.32
C LYS A 95 21.42 -0.04 4.71
N LYS A 96 20.43 -0.88 4.36
CA LYS A 96 20.68 -2.21 3.82
C LYS A 96 20.86 -2.22 2.31
N HIS A 97 20.11 -1.36 1.61
CA HIS A 97 19.97 -1.46 0.16
C HIS A 97 20.51 -0.22 -0.60
N GLY A 98 20.87 0.86 0.14
CA GLY A 98 21.33 2.10 -0.50
C GLY A 98 20.21 2.96 -1.07
N GLU A 99 20.58 3.89 -1.98
CA GLU A 99 19.64 4.82 -2.63
C GLU A 99 19.53 4.59 -4.14
N ASP A 100 20.13 3.50 -4.64
CA ASP A 100 20.08 3.14 -6.06
C ASP A 100 18.68 2.70 -6.47
N PHE A 101 18.19 3.24 -7.60
CA PHE A 101 16.82 3.02 -8.04
C PHE A 101 16.58 1.60 -8.56
N GLU A 102 17.53 1.02 -9.29
CA GLU A 102 17.41 -0.33 -9.84
C GLU A 102 17.33 -1.36 -8.70
N THR A 103 18.23 -1.26 -7.75
CA THR A 103 18.20 -2.08 -6.51
C THR A 103 16.90 -1.92 -5.76
N MET A 104 16.36 -0.69 -5.70
CA MET A 104 15.09 -0.41 -5.04
C MET A 104 13.93 -1.12 -5.72
N VAL A 105 13.84 -1.05 -7.04
CA VAL A 105 12.79 -1.73 -7.83
C VAL A 105 12.87 -3.23 -7.62
N ASP A 106 14.05 -3.83 -7.67
CA ASP A 106 14.23 -5.28 -7.48
C ASP A 106 13.81 -5.74 -6.09
N VAL A 107 14.26 -5.06 -5.04
CA VAL A 107 13.89 -5.37 -3.65
C VAL A 107 12.38 -5.30 -3.45
N ILE A 108 11.73 -4.28 -3.98
CA ILE A 108 10.28 -4.09 -3.84
C ILE A 108 9.51 -5.15 -4.63
N ASN A 109 9.93 -5.42 -5.87
CA ASN A 109 9.31 -6.41 -6.74
C ASN A 109 9.40 -7.83 -6.13
N THR A 110 10.56 -8.18 -5.59
CA THR A 110 10.79 -9.45 -4.89
C THR A 110 9.92 -9.55 -3.63
N GLN A 111 9.80 -8.50 -2.83
CA GLN A 111 8.91 -8.47 -1.67
C GLN A 111 7.44 -8.65 -2.07
N LEU A 112 6.99 -7.94 -3.11
CA LEU A 112 5.61 -8.05 -3.59
C LEU A 112 5.33 -9.46 -4.10
N LYS A 113 6.16 -10.02 -4.98
CA LYS A 113 6.02 -11.39 -5.48
C LYS A 113 5.95 -12.41 -4.34
N SER A 114 6.78 -12.25 -3.31
CA SER A 114 6.78 -13.13 -2.14
C SER A 114 5.49 -13.01 -1.31
N LYS A 115 4.94 -11.80 -1.15
CA LYS A 115 3.77 -11.53 -0.29
C LYS A 115 2.45 -11.79 -0.99
N LEU A 116 2.41 -11.71 -2.32
CA LEU A 116 1.22 -11.97 -3.13
C LEU A 116 1.00 -13.45 -3.45
N LYS A 117 1.77 -14.36 -2.84
CA LYS A 117 1.50 -15.80 -2.94
C LYS A 117 0.20 -16.13 -2.23
N ALA A 118 -0.66 -16.94 -2.88
CA ALA A 118 -1.98 -17.30 -2.36
C ALA A 118 -1.93 -17.87 -0.93
N GLU A 119 -0.95 -18.70 -0.62
CA GLU A 119 -0.75 -19.26 0.72
C GLU A 119 -0.55 -18.18 1.81
N LYS A 120 0.24 -17.14 1.51
CA LYS A 120 0.48 -16.04 2.47
C LYS A 120 -0.75 -15.14 2.62
N LEU A 121 -1.50 -14.95 1.55
CA LEU A 121 -2.75 -14.21 1.58
C LEU A 121 -3.79 -14.96 2.42
N LEU A 122 -3.92 -16.29 2.25
CA LEU A 122 -4.77 -17.14 3.08
C LEU A 122 -4.40 -17.04 4.56
N GLY A 123 -3.13 -17.18 4.92
CA GLY A 123 -2.69 -17.04 6.31
C GLY A 123 -3.03 -15.68 6.93
N THR A 124 -3.02 -14.61 6.13
CA THR A 124 -3.47 -13.29 6.59
C THR A 124 -4.98 -13.24 6.81
N ILE A 125 -5.77 -13.82 5.90
CA ILE A 125 -7.23 -13.92 6.02
C ILE A 125 -7.61 -14.75 7.24
N ASP A 126 -6.96 -15.90 7.42
CA ASP A 126 -7.20 -16.79 8.57
C ASP A 126 -6.92 -16.09 9.89
N THR A 127 -5.85 -15.28 9.95
CA THR A 127 -5.54 -14.48 11.15
C THR A 127 -6.65 -13.48 11.47
N TYR A 128 -7.19 -12.76 10.47
CA TYR A 128 -8.30 -11.83 10.68
C TYR A 128 -9.58 -12.57 11.07
N SER A 129 -9.87 -13.68 10.39
CA SER A 129 -11.02 -14.53 10.70
C SER A 129 -10.96 -15.11 12.13
N ALA A 130 -9.77 -15.58 12.55
CA ALA A 130 -9.57 -16.09 13.90
C ALA A 130 -9.85 -15.04 14.98
N VAL A 131 -9.47 -13.78 14.76
CA VAL A 131 -9.77 -12.68 15.69
C VAL A 131 -11.27 -12.41 15.74
N GLU A 132 -11.96 -12.43 14.60
CA GLU A 132 -13.41 -12.18 14.51
C GLU A 132 -14.24 -13.30 15.17
N HIS A 133 -13.81 -14.56 14.98
CA HIS A 133 -14.50 -15.73 15.53
C HIS A 133 -14.15 -16.07 16.98
N ASN A 134 -13.17 -15.38 17.58
CA ASN A 134 -12.79 -15.62 18.94
C ASN A 134 -13.92 -15.23 19.92
N VAL A 135 -14.36 -16.19 20.72
CA VAL A 135 -15.46 -16.03 21.70
C VAL A 135 -15.17 -14.88 22.67
N ILE A 136 -13.92 -14.75 23.13
CA ILE A 136 -13.51 -13.69 24.05
C ILE A 136 -13.74 -12.32 23.42
N THR A 137 -13.35 -12.14 22.15
CA THR A 137 -13.54 -10.85 21.44
C THR A 137 -15.01 -10.52 21.24
N ARG A 138 -15.91 -11.51 21.20
CA ARG A 138 -17.36 -11.31 21.05
C ARG A 138 -18.02 -10.85 22.36
N ILE A 139 -17.58 -11.37 23.49
CA ILE A 139 -18.19 -11.09 24.82
C ILE A 139 -17.73 -9.72 25.36
N VAL A 140 -16.56 -9.23 24.98
CA VAL A 140 -16.03 -7.95 25.49
C VAL A 140 -16.96 -6.79 25.11
N PRO A 141 -17.37 -5.94 26.08
CA PRO A 141 -18.20 -4.75 25.82
C PRO A 141 -17.56 -3.78 24.84
N LEU A 142 -18.39 -3.08 24.06
CA LEU A 142 -17.94 -2.17 23.00
C LEU A 142 -16.98 -1.10 23.49
N VAL A 143 -17.23 -0.52 24.66
CA VAL A 143 -16.40 0.53 25.27
C VAL A 143 -14.96 0.05 25.47
N VAL A 144 -14.79 -1.20 25.92
CA VAL A 144 -13.47 -1.81 26.11
C VAL A 144 -12.81 -2.10 24.77
N LYS A 145 -13.56 -2.60 23.78
CA LYS A 145 -13.09 -2.77 22.40
C LYS A 145 -12.59 -1.47 21.80
N ASP A 146 -13.35 -0.40 21.93
CA ASP A 146 -12.98 0.92 21.40
C ASP A 146 -11.70 1.44 22.00
N PHE A 147 -11.46 1.22 23.30
CA PHE A 147 -10.21 1.59 23.93
C PHE A 147 -9.01 0.84 23.31
N PHE A 148 -9.11 -0.48 23.17
CA PHE A 148 -8.04 -1.27 22.54
C PHE A 148 -7.87 -0.95 21.07
N LEU A 149 -8.96 -0.73 20.32
CA LEU A 149 -8.90 -0.33 18.92
C LEU A 149 -8.22 1.03 18.72
N ARG A 150 -8.45 2.00 19.60
CA ARG A 150 -7.75 3.29 19.58
C ARG A 150 -6.24 3.13 19.79
N ILE A 151 -5.83 2.26 20.71
CA ILE A 151 -4.41 1.95 20.93
C ILE A 151 -3.83 1.27 19.66
N ALA A 152 -4.49 0.24 19.16
CA ALA A 152 -4.08 -0.49 17.96
C ALA A 152 -3.98 0.44 16.73
N TYR A 153 -4.94 1.33 16.56
CA TYR A 153 -4.93 2.35 15.49
C TYR A 153 -3.71 3.29 15.60
N ARG A 154 -3.42 3.80 16.81
CA ARG A 154 -2.23 4.64 17.03
C ARG A 154 -0.92 3.89 16.76
N MET A 155 -0.86 2.61 17.13
CA MET A 155 0.32 1.77 16.87
C MET A 155 0.45 1.47 15.36
N SER A 156 -0.63 1.09 14.70
CA SER A 156 -0.68 0.85 13.26
C SER A 156 -0.27 2.08 12.46
N GLY A 157 -0.79 3.25 12.84
CA GLY A 157 -0.40 4.52 12.23
C GLY A 157 1.10 4.80 12.30
N ARG A 158 1.84 4.26 13.29
CA ARG A 158 3.30 4.40 13.38
C ARG A 158 4.07 3.42 12.50
N ALA A 159 3.41 2.41 11.96
CA ALA A 159 4.03 1.36 11.16
C ALA A 159 4.09 1.70 9.66
N VAL A 160 3.37 2.71 9.19
CA VAL A 160 3.22 3.04 7.77
C VAL A 160 3.73 4.45 7.49
N THR A 161 4.51 4.62 6.42
CA THR A 161 4.97 5.93 5.92
C THR A 161 3.95 6.54 4.99
N ALA A 162 3.50 5.78 4.00
CA ALA A 162 2.49 6.18 3.01
C ALA A 162 1.66 4.97 2.55
N THR A 163 0.53 5.25 1.93
CA THR A 163 -0.30 4.21 1.29
C THR A 163 -0.26 4.40 -0.21
N PHE A 164 -0.11 3.30 -0.95
CA PHE A 164 -0.16 3.28 -2.40
C PHE A 164 -1.23 2.30 -2.85
N SER A 165 -2.19 2.75 -3.66
CA SER A 165 -3.24 1.91 -4.21
C SER A 165 -3.24 1.98 -5.73
N ASN A 166 -3.22 0.81 -6.38
CA ASN A 166 -3.39 0.67 -7.81
C ASN A 166 -4.75 0.02 -8.09
N ILE A 167 -5.66 0.78 -8.67
CA ILE A 167 -7.01 0.30 -9.01
C ILE A 167 -6.97 -0.65 -10.22
N GLY A 168 -5.92 -0.57 -11.04
CA GLY A 168 -5.78 -1.33 -12.28
C GLY A 168 -6.65 -0.77 -13.39
N ILE A 169 -7.03 -1.64 -14.33
CA ILE A 169 -7.84 -1.25 -15.49
C ILE A 169 -9.30 -1.14 -15.07
N VAL A 170 -9.86 0.06 -15.20
CA VAL A 170 -11.29 0.28 -14.96
C VAL A 170 -12.05 -0.12 -16.25
N LYS A 171 -12.79 -1.24 -16.14
CA LYS A 171 -13.65 -1.71 -17.24
C LYS A 171 -15.01 -1.05 -17.14
N MET A 172 -15.43 -0.39 -18.20
CA MET A 172 -16.73 0.27 -18.28
C MET A 172 -17.55 -0.30 -19.43
N PRO A 173 -18.90 -0.22 -19.32
CA PRO A 173 -19.78 -0.53 -20.45
C PRO A 173 -19.45 0.37 -21.66
N GLU A 174 -19.53 -0.19 -22.86
CA GLU A 174 -19.15 0.52 -24.12
C GLU A 174 -19.92 1.83 -24.33
N ASN A 175 -21.19 1.88 -23.89
CA ASN A 175 -22.01 3.08 -23.97
C ASN A 175 -21.50 4.24 -23.09
N MET A 176 -20.71 3.97 -22.07
CA MET A 176 -20.10 4.98 -21.18
C MET A 176 -18.72 5.43 -21.63
N ASN A 177 -17.96 4.58 -22.35
CA ASN A 177 -16.60 4.89 -22.80
C ASN A 177 -16.51 6.17 -23.64
N LYS A 178 -17.56 6.49 -24.41
CA LYS A 178 -17.60 7.71 -25.24
C LYS A 178 -17.72 9.02 -24.45
N PHE A 179 -18.13 8.96 -23.20
CA PHE A 179 -18.27 10.15 -22.33
C PHE A 179 -17.08 10.40 -21.44
N ILE A 180 -16.17 9.42 -21.31
CA ILE A 180 -15.03 9.48 -20.39
C ILE A 180 -13.74 9.46 -21.21
N LYS A 181 -12.99 10.56 -21.12
CA LYS A 181 -11.74 10.73 -21.85
C LYS A 181 -10.51 10.17 -21.12
N CYS A 182 -10.55 10.14 -19.79
CA CYS A 182 -9.46 9.64 -18.95
C CYS A 182 -9.97 9.27 -17.54
N PHE A 183 -9.24 8.38 -16.91
CA PHE A 183 -9.39 8.05 -15.48
C PHE A 183 -8.14 8.46 -14.74
#